data_131bc1aba3a623e52a960c9549bd4079
#
_entry.id   131bc1aba3a623e52a960c9549bd4079
#
_cell.length_a   1.000
_cell.length_b   1.000
_cell.length_c   1.000
_cell.angle_alpha   90.00
_cell.angle_beta   90.00
_cell.angle_gamma   90.00
#
_symmetry.space_group_name_H-M   'P 1'
#
loop_
_entity.id
_entity.type
_entity.pdbx_description
1 polymer ?
#
loop_
_entity_poly.entity_id
_entity_poly.type
_entity_poly.pdbx_seq_one_letter_code
_entity_poly.pdbx_strand_id
1 'polypeptide(L)'
;MSALGYAERPEARSTSALFGRVMGLVALTIGFATLGVFIARSWGGHGWFIAWLLAIGCLFGLQFANARGNTSLALVLLFAFGLLIGVSVSATVNYYAATDPTAVRQAFGATALFVGVLGSAGYAIRRDLSYLYRLAFWLLVALLVAGIVLIFVRIDAAYTVYAILGLAVFGLYTVLDFNRLRRAGTGQAIPLAAGIFLDVLNIFLFFLQIFGRD
;
A
#
# COMPACT_ATOMS: atom_id res chain seq x y z
N MET A 1 36.74 30.45 22.34
CA MET A 1 36.23 29.10 22.14
C MET A 1 34.80 29.23 21.60
N SER A 2 34.64 29.10 20.30
CA SER A 2 33.38 29.33 19.61
C SER A 2 32.56 28.03 19.57
N ALA A 3 31.43 28.00 20.25
CA ALA A 3 30.43 26.93 20.14
C ALA A 3 29.72 27.08 18.80
N LEU A 4 30.17 26.33 17.79
CA LEU A 4 29.43 26.17 16.54
C LEU A 4 28.15 25.37 16.87
N GLY A 5 27.06 26.09 17.15
CA GLY A 5 25.74 25.52 17.20
C GLY A 5 25.38 25.02 15.79
N TYR A 6 25.29 23.71 15.63
CA TYR A 6 24.67 23.07 14.46
C TYR A 6 23.19 23.44 14.45
N ALA A 7 22.86 24.56 13.82
CA ALA A 7 21.48 24.88 13.45
C ALA A 7 21.06 23.86 12.38
N GLU A 8 20.37 22.79 12.79
CA GLU A 8 19.73 21.88 11.86
C GLU A 8 18.84 22.70 10.93
N ARG A 9 19.06 22.55 9.60
CA ARG A 9 18.32 23.31 8.59
C ARG A 9 16.82 23.05 8.74
N PRO A 10 15.98 24.11 8.74
CA PRO A 10 14.52 23.96 8.93
C PRO A 10 13.87 22.98 7.94
N GLU A 11 14.41 22.86 6.73
CA GLU A 11 13.96 21.93 5.69
C GLU A 11 14.15 20.45 6.07
N ALA A 12 15.26 20.11 6.74
CA ALA A 12 15.51 18.73 7.17
C ALA A 12 14.53 18.28 8.27
N ARG A 13 14.17 19.20 9.17
CA ARG A 13 13.16 18.93 10.21
C ARG A 13 11.75 18.74 9.61
N SER A 14 11.38 19.52 8.61
CA SER A 14 10.06 19.40 7.95
C SER A 14 9.90 18.08 7.20
N THR A 15 10.94 17.62 6.52
CA THR A 15 10.93 16.37 5.76
C THR A 15 10.88 15.14 6.68
N SER A 16 11.64 15.18 7.79
CA SER A 16 11.61 14.10 8.80
C SER A 16 10.25 14.01 9.49
N ALA A 17 9.63 15.14 9.84
CA ALA A 17 8.30 15.19 10.42
C ALA A 17 7.23 14.66 9.48
N LEU A 18 7.31 14.99 8.18
CA LEU A 18 6.40 14.46 7.18
C LEU A 18 6.54 12.94 7.01
N PHE A 19 7.78 12.44 6.95
CA PHE A 19 8.05 11.00 6.88
C PHE A 19 7.42 10.26 8.08
N GLY A 20 7.66 10.72 9.30
CA GLY A 20 7.08 10.13 10.50
C GLY A 20 5.55 10.15 10.48
N ARG A 21 4.94 11.26 10.04
CA ARG A 21 3.49 11.39 9.91
C ARG A 21 2.92 10.41 8.89
N VAL A 22 3.52 10.30 7.71
CA VAL A 22 3.05 9.38 6.64
C VAL A 22 3.19 7.94 7.09
N MET A 23 4.34 7.55 7.65
CA MET A 23 4.53 6.18 8.16
C MET A 23 3.60 5.84 9.32
N GLY A 24 3.31 6.79 10.20
CA GLY A 24 2.31 6.63 11.26
C GLY A 24 0.90 6.41 10.70
N LEU A 25 0.51 7.17 9.66
CA LEU A 25 -0.78 6.99 8.98
C LEU A 25 -0.85 5.63 8.26
N VAL A 26 0.22 5.20 7.59
CA VAL A 26 0.30 3.86 6.97
C VAL A 26 0.12 2.77 8.02
N ALA A 27 0.85 2.85 9.14
CA ALA A 27 0.75 1.87 10.21
C ALA A 27 -0.67 1.79 10.80
N LEU A 28 -1.31 2.93 11.06
CA LEU A 28 -2.70 2.99 11.53
C LEU A 28 -3.67 2.40 10.48
N THR A 29 -3.48 2.72 9.19
CA THR A 29 -4.33 2.18 8.12
C THR A 29 -4.19 0.66 8.00
N ILE A 30 -2.97 0.12 8.16
CA ILE A 30 -2.74 -1.34 8.26
C ILE A 30 -3.48 -1.92 9.48
N GLY A 31 -3.45 -1.22 10.62
CA GLY A 31 -4.21 -1.62 11.81
C GLY A 31 -5.72 -1.70 11.54
N PHE A 32 -6.29 -0.70 10.88
CA PHE A 32 -7.71 -0.71 10.47
C PHE A 32 -8.00 -1.81 9.44
N ALA A 33 -7.09 -2.09 8.49
CA ALA A 33 -7.25 -3.20 7.57
C ALA A 33 -7.23 -4.55 8.29
N THR A 34 -6.32 -4.74 9.24
CA THR A 34 -6.28 -5.94 10.09
C THR A 34 -7.57 -6.11 10.89
N LEU A 35 -8.11 -5.01 11.43
CA LEU A 35 -9.41 -5.02 12.11
C LEU A 35 -10.53 -5.42 11.14
N GLY A 36 -10.52 -4.91 9.91
CA GLY A 36 -11.47 -5.30 8.85
C GLY A 36 -11.42 -6.78 8.52
N VAL A 37 -10.22 -7.36 8.39
CA VAL A 37 -10.03 -8.82 8.21
C VAL A 37 -10.63 -9.60 9.38
N PHE A 38 -10.39 -9.13 10.61
CA PHE A 38 -10.90 -9.79 11.82
C PHE A 38 -12.43 -9.73 11.91
N ILE A 39 -13.04 -8.58 11.68
CA ILE A 39 -14.50 -8.38 11.72
C ILE A 39 -15.19 -9.27 10.69
N ALA A 40 -14.66 -9.35 9.47
CA ALA A 40 -15.25 -10.12 8.39
C ALA A 40 -14.97 -11.64 8.46
N ARG A 41 -14.26 -12.09 9.49
CA ARG A 41 -13.88 -13.51 9.65
C ARG A 41 -15.08 -14.47 9.64
N SER A 42 -16.21 -14.04 10.20
CA SER A 42 -17.43 -14.84 10.30
C SER A 42 -18.40 -14.68 9.12
N TRP A 43 -18.09 -13.80 8.17
CA TRP A 43 -19.02 -13.50 7.06
C TRP A 43 -18.98 -14.50 5.90
N GLY A 44 -18.16 -15.55 6.00
CA GLY A 44 -18.10 -16.60 4.98
C GLY A 44 -17.74 -16.12 3.57
N GLY A 45 -17.02 -15.02 3.47
CA GLY A 45 -16.65 -14.41 2.19
C GLY A 45 -17.77 -13.57 1.53
N HIS A 46 -18.90 -13.36 2.19
CA HIS A 46 -19.96 -12.50 1.66
C HIS A 46 -19.65 -11.01 1.87
N GLY A 47 -20.08 -10.18 0.92
CA GLY A 47 -19.94 -8.72 1.04
C GLY A 47 -18.57 -8.16 0.66
N TRP A 48 -17.59 -8.98 0.29
CA TRP A 48 -16.27 -8.52 -0.13
C TRP A 48 -16.32 -7.51 -1.30
N PHE A 49 -17.21 -7.74 -2.26
CA PHE A 49 -17.35 -6.89 -3.43
C PHE A 49 -17.95 -5.52 -3.08
N ILE A 50 -18.96 -5.49 -2.19
CA ILE A 50 -19.53 -4.23 -1.70
C ILE A 50 -18.50 -3.46 -0.89
N ALA A 51 -17.76 -4.14 -0.01
CA ALA A 51 -16.68 -3.51 0.75
C ALA A 51 -15.60 -2.92 -0.16
N TRP A 52 -15.24 -3.64 -1.22
CA TRP A 52 -14.29 -3.18 -2.23
C TRP A 52 -14.78 -1.94 -2.97
N LEU A 53 -16.05 -1.91 -3.42
CA LEU A 53 -16.65 -0.73 -4.06
C LEU A 53 -16.69 0.48 -3.12
N LEU A 54 -17.08 0.27 -1.86
CA LEU A 54 -17.09 1.33 -0.86
C LEU A 54 -15.68 1.83 -0.55
N ALA A 55 -14.68 0.94 -0.53
CA ALA A 55 -13.28 1.32 -0.36
C ALA A 55 -12.81 2.23 -1.50
N ILE A 56 -13.15 1.90 -2.76
CA ILE A 56 -12.87 2.78 -3.90
C ILE A 56 -13.54 4.14 -3.71
N GLY A 57 -14.80 4.17 -3.28
CA GLY A 57 -15.51 5.41 -2.95
C GLY A 57 -14.79 6.23 -1.87
N CYS A 58 -14.30 5.58 -0.82
CA CYS A 58 -13.49 6.23 0.23
C CYS A 58 -12.19 6.80 -0.33
N LEU A 59 -11.51 6.07 -1.22
CA LEU A 59 -10.26 6.53 -1.84
C LEU A 59 -10.47 7.79 -2.68
N PHE A 60 -11.51 7.84 -3.52
CA PHE A 60 -11.87 9.04 -4.27
C PHE A 60 -12.34 10.17 -3.37
N GLY A 61 -13.17 9.87 -2.37
CA GLY A 61 -13.63 10.84 -1.38
C GLY A 61 -12.49 11.46 -0.58
N LEU A 62 -11.49 10.66 -0.20
CA LEU A 62 -10.27 11.11 0.46
C LEU A 62 -9.50 12.12 -0.41
N GLN A 63 -9.31 11.82 -1.70
CA GLN A 63 -8.62 12.73 -2.62
C GLN A 63 -9.36 14.08 -2.73
N PHE A 64 -10.68 14.02 -2.85
CA PHE A 64 -11.53 15.19 -2.93
C PHE A 64 -11.55 16.01 -1.63
N ALA A 65 -11.67 15.35 -0.46
CA ALA A 65 -11.61 15.99 0.84
C ALA A 65 -10.25 16.68 1.07
N ASN A 66 -9.17 16.00 0.72
CA ASN A 66 -7.82 16.53 0.82
C ASN A 66 -7.61 17.74 -0.11
N ALA A 67 -8.10 17.68 -1.35
CA ALA A 67 -8.03 18.80 -2.30
C ALA A 67 -8.80 20.04 -1.82
N ARG A 68 -9.84 19.85 -1.01
CA ARG A 68 -10.61 20.94 -0.36
C ARG A 68 -10.02 21.42 0.98
N GLY A 69 -8.89 20.87 1.40
CA GLY A 69 -8.25 21.20 2.67
C GLY A 69 -8.97 20.63 3.91
N ASN A 70 -9.97 19.75 3.73
CA ASN A 70 -10.68 19.11 4.85
C ASN A 70 -9.89 17.89 5.34
N THR A 71 -8.84 18.14 6.13
CA THR A 71 -7.95 17.12 6.68
C THR A 71 -8.68 16.11 7.55
N SER A 72 -9.66 16.53 8.34
CA SER A 72 -10.40 15.64 9.24
C SER A 72 -11.21 14.61 8.46
N LEU A 73 -11.95 15.03 7.44
CA LEU A 73 -12.70 14.13 6.58
C LEU A 73 -11.76 13.20 5.80
N ALA A 74 -10.64 13.72 5.29
CA ALA A 74 -9.66 12.91 4.58
C ALA A 74 -9.05 11.80 5.48
N LEU A 75 -8.80 12.07 6.77
CA LEU A 75 -8.33 11.08 7.74
C LEU A 75 -9.39 10.00 8.03
N VAL A 76 -10.64 10.40 8.25
CA VAL A 76 -11.74 9.44 8.46
C VAL A 76 -11.88 8.52 7.25
N LEU A 77 -11.83 9.08 6.03
CA LEU A 77 -11.93 8.30 4.80
C LEU A 77 -10.71 7.40 4.59
N LEU A 78 -9.50 7.80 5.01
CA LEU A 78 -8.32 6.94 4.97
C LEU A 78 -8.48 5.69 5.84
N PHE A 79 -8.95 5.85 7.07
CA PHE A 79 -9.13 4.73 7.99
C PHE A 79 -10.33 3.85 7.60
N ALA A 80 -11.43 4.46 7.14
CA ALA A 80 -12.55 3.72 6.55
C ALA A 80 -12.12 2.92 5.31
N PHE A 81 -11.29 3.52 4.44
CA PHE A 81 -10.68 2.84 3.31
C PHE A 81 -9.87 1.62 3.76
N GLY A 82 -8.97 1.77 4.74
CA GLY A 82 -8.19 0.66 5.28
C GLY A 82 -9.08 -0.48 5.80
N LEU A 83 -10.08 -0.14 6.62
CA LEU A 83 -11.03 -1.11 7.18
C LEU A 83 -11.80 -1.87 6.09
N LEU A 84 -12.34 -1.15 5.10
CA LEU A 84 -13.12 -1.75 4.01
C LEU A 84 -12.26 -2.62 3.09
N ILE A 85 -11.03 -2.21 2.80
CA ILE A 85 -10.07 -3.05 2.08
C ILE A 85 -9.75 -4.31 2.88
N GLY A 86 -9.56 -4.20 4.20
CA GLY A 86 -9.38 -5.36 5.06
C GLY A 86 -10.56 -6.34 4.98
N VAL A 87 -11.80 -5.83 5.02
CA VAL A 87 -12.99 -6.65 4.80
C VAL A 87 -12.97 -7.32 3.43
N SER A 88 -12.61 -6.60 2.38
CA SER A 88 -12.61 -7.14 1.01
C SER A 88 -11.60 -8.27 0.79
N VAL A 89 -10.44 -8.22 1.44
CA VAL A 89 -9.40 -9.27 1.33
C VAL A 89 -9.51 -10.36 2.41
N SER A 90 -10.48 -10.23 3.32
CA SER A 90 -10.61 -11.11 4.49
C SER A 90 -10.72 -12.59 4.14
N ALA A 91 -11.47 -12.94 3.08
CA ALA A 91 -11.63 -14.31 2.64
C ALA A 91 -10.29 -14.97 2.31
N THR A 92 -9.45 -14.27 1.53
CA THR A 92 -8.11 -14.74 1.14
C THR A 92 -7.20 -14.87 2.36
N VAL A 93 -7.10 -13.82 3.17
CA VAL A 93 -6.20 -13.80 4.34
C VAL A 93 -6.60 -14.86 5.37
N ASN A 94 -7.90 -14.99 5.68
CA ASN A 94 -8.39 -15.97 6.64
C ASN A 94 -8.23 -17.41 6.12
N TYR A 95 -8.39 -17.64 4.81
CA TYR A 95 -8.13 -18.95 4.21
C TYR A 95 -6.68 -19.38 4.46
N TYR A 96 -5.70 -18.56 4.09
CA TYR A 96 -4.29 -18.90 4.32
C TYR A 96 -3.92 -18.92 5.81
N ALA A 97 -4.51 -18.07 6.64
CA ALA A 97 -4.30 -18.12 8.08
C ALA A 97 -4.75 -19.43 8.71
N ALA A 98 -5.78 -20.08 8.14
CA ALA A 98 -6.30 -21.35 8.61
C ALA A 98 -5.56 -22.55 7.99
N THR A 99 -5.16 -22.51 6.72
CA THR A 99 -4.57 -23.63 5.98
C THR A 99 -3.05 -23.64 6.01
N ASP A 100 -2.42 -22.45 5.90
CA ASP A 100 -0.96 -22.28 5.94
C ASP A 100 -0.56 -21.00 6.69
N PRO A 101 -0.54 -21.02 8.03
CA PRO A 101 -0.09 -19.87 8.82
C PRO A 101 1.38 -19.51 8.60
N THR A 102 2.19 -20.42 8.05
CA THR A 102 3.61 -20.18 7.75
C THR A 102 3.74 -19.27 6.54
N ALA A 103 2.96 -19.52 5.48
CA ALA A 103 2.91 -18.64 4.32
C ALA A 103 2.53 -17.20 4.70
N VAL A 104 1.58 -17.04 5.61
CA VAL A 104 1.18 -15.70 6.10
C VAL A 104 2.35 -14.99 6.79
N ARG A 105 3.07 -15.68 7.69
CA ARG A 105 4.24 -15.08 8.38
C ARG A 105 5.37 -14.74 7.41
N GLN A 106 5.65 -15.62 6.45
CA GLN A 106 6.66 -15.40 5.42
C GLN A 106 6.29 -14.20 4.52
N ALA A 107 5.01 -14.10 4.12
CA ALA A 107 4.52 -12.97 3.33
C ALA A 107 4.67 -11.64 4.09
N PHE A 108 4.37 -11.59 5.38
CA PHE A 108 4.60 -10.39 6.20
C PHE A 108 6.08 -10.02 6.25
N GLY A 109 6.96 -10.98 6.54
CA GLY A 109 8.41 -10.74 6.61
C GLY A 109 8.99 -10.29 5.28
N ALA A 110 8.62 -10.97 4.18
CA ALA A 110 9.06 -10.62 2.84
C ALA A 110 8.56 -9.22 2.42
N THR A 111 7.30 -8.89 2.72
CA THR A 111 6.73 -7.56 2.47
C THR A 111 7.50 -6.47 3.20
N ALA A 112 7.77 -6.67 4.50
CA ALA A 112 8.50 -5.70 5.31
C ALA A 112 9.90 -5.45 4.75
N LEU A 113 10.63 -6.51 4.38
CA LEU A 113 11.95 -6.40 3.77
C LEU A 113 11.89 -5.73 2.39
N PHE A 114 10.98 -6.18 1.54
CA PHE A 114 10.85 -5.68 0.17
C PHE A 114 10.51 -4.17 0.15
N VAL A 115 9.48 -3.77 0.90
CA VAL A 115 9.08 -2.37 1.03
C VAL A 115 10.16 -1.55 1.75
N GLY A 116 10.82 -2.11 2.77
CA GLY A 116 11.92 -1.45 3.47
C GLY A 116 13.09 -1.14 2.56
N VAL A 117 13.52 -2.12 1.74
CA VAL A 117 14.63 -1.94 0.79
C VAL A 117 14.25 -0.97 -0.33
N LEU A 118 13.13 -1.20 -1.02
CA LEU A 118 12.72 -0.37 -2.16
C LEU A 118 12.28 1.03 -1.74
N GLY A 119 11.60 1.15 -0.60
CA GLY A 119 11.23 2.45 -0.02
C GLY A 119 12.46 3.26 0.37
N SER A 120 13.45 2.63 1.02
CA SER A 120 14.73 3.28 1.34
C SER A 120 15.46 3.73 0.09
N ALA A 121 15.52 2.89 -0.95
CA ALA A 121 16.11 3.24 -2.24
C ALA A 121 15.38 4.42 -2.89
N GLY A 122 14.05 4.38 -2.95
CA GLY A 122 13.22 5.46 -3.49
C GLY A 122 13.44 6.79 -2.75
N TYR A 123 13.48 6.72 -1.42
CA TYR A 123 13.73 7.90 -0.58
C TYR A 123 15.16 8.45 -0.74
N ALA A 124 16.15 7.59 -0.95
CA ALA A 124 17.55 7.98 -1.16
C ALA A 124 17.77 8.67 -2.52
N ILE A 125 17.02 8.29 -3.57
CA ILE A 125 17.16 8.86 -4.92
C ILE A 125 16.77 10.34 -4.91
N ARG A 126 17.72 11.22 -5.25
CA ARG A 126 17.51 12.68 -5.27
C ARG A 126 16.85 13.19 -6.54
N ARG A 127 16.92 12.43 -7.62
CA ARG A 127 16.31 12.78 -8.90
C ARG A 127 14.78 12.67 -8.82
N ASP A 128 14.09 13.50 -9.59
CA ASP A 128 12.64 13.38 -9.77
C ASP A 128 12.32 12.17 -10.65
N LEU A 129 11.58 11.23 -10.09
CA LEU A 129 11.12 10.04 -10.80
C LEU A 129 9.67 10.16 -11.28
N SER A 130 9.04 11.34 -11.18
CA SER A 130 7.62 11.53 -11.51
C SER A 130 7.27 11.15 -12.95
N TYR A 131 8.22 11.22 -13.88
CA TYR A 131 8.02 10.79 -15.27
C TYR A 131 7.73 9.29 -15.41
N LEU A 132 8.18 8.48 -14.45
CA LEU A 132 7.94 7.03 -14.44
C LEU A 132 6.50 6.65 -14.02
N TYR A 133 5.73 7.57 -13.40
CA TYR A 133 4.33 7.28 -13.05
C TYR A 133 3.48 6.94 -14.28
N ARG A 134 3.79 7.51 -15.46
CA ARG A 134 3.08 7.15 -16.70
C ARG A 134 3.34 5.69 -17.08
N LEU A 135 4.60 5.25 -16.97
CA LEU A 135 4.98 3.85 -17.22
C LEU A 135 4.33 2.94 -16.17
N ALA A 136 4.46 3.27 -14.89
CA ALA A 136 3.87 2.51 -13.79
C ALA A 136 2.35 2.36 -13.94
N PHE A 137 1.66 3.43 -14.36
CA PHE A 137 0.22 3.40 -14.63
C PHE A 137 -0.14 2.37 -15.72
N TRP A 138 0.56 2.36 -16.85
CA TRP A 138 0.28 1.40 -17.92
C TRP A 138 0.63 -0.03 -17.53
N LEU A 139 1.69 -0.22 -16.74
CA LEU A 139 2.04 -1.53 -16.17
C LEU A 139 0.97 -2.01 -15.19
N LEU A 140 0.41 -1.13 -14.37
CA LEU A 140 -0.71 -1.45 -13.48
C LEU A 140 -1.97 -1.82 -14.28
N VAL A 141 -2.30 -1.05 -15.33
CA VAL A 141 -3.43 -1.39 -16.21
C VAL A 141 -3.23 -2.75 -16.85
N ALA A 142 -2.04 -3.03 -17.37
CA ALA A 142 -1.72 -4.34 -17.96
C ALA A 142 -1.84 -5.47 -16.91
N LEU A 143 -1.37 -5.23 -15.68
CA LEU A 143 -1.50 -6.18 -14.58
C LEU A 143 -2.98 -6.44 -14.23
N LEU A 144 -3.82 -5.40 -14.17
CA LEU A 144 -5.26 -5.54 -13.91
C LEU A 144 -5.95 -6.34 -15.02
N VAL A 145 -5.64 -6.05 -16.29
CA VAL A 145 -6.18 -6.80 -17.43
C VAL A 145 -5.74 -8.27 -17.36
N ALA A 146 -4.46 -8.53 -17.08
CA ALA A 146 -3.95 -9.89 -16.91
C ALA A 146 -4.66 -10.62 -15.77
N GLY A 147 -4.90 -9.95 -14.65
CA GLY A 147 -5.65 -10.51 -13.51
C GLY A 147 -7.08 -10.89 -13.89
N ILE A 148 -7.78 -10.04 -14.67
CA ILE A 148 -9.13 -10.35 -15.18
C ILE A 148 -9.09 -11.56 -16.12
N VAL A 149 -8.11 -11.64 -17.03
CA VAL A 149 -7.95 -12.78 -17.94
C VAL A 149 -7.74 -14.08 -17.16
N LEU A 150 -6.94 -14.05 -16.09
CA LEU A 150 -6.66 -15.23 -15.26
C LEU A 150 -7.89 -15.75 -14.49
N ILE A 151 -8.95 -14.95 -14.31
CA ILE A 151 -10.23 -15.43 -13.77
C ILE A 151 -10.87 -16.48 -14.70
N PHE A 152 -10.69 -16.29 -16.01
CA PHE A 152 -11.29 -17.16 -17.05
C PHE A 152 -10.35 -18.27 -17.52
N VAL A 153 -9.04 -18.05 -17.43
CA VAL A 153 -7.99 -18.95 -17.94
C VAL A 153 -7.20 -19.50 -16.74
N ARG A 154 -7.47 -20.77 -16.38
CA ARG A 154 -6.82 -21.44 -15.26
C ARG A 154 -5.53 -22.12 -15.73
N ILE A 155 -4.40 -21.43 -15.61
CA ILE A 155 -3.06 -21.96 -15.88
C ILE A 155 -2.21 -21.73 -14.63
N ASP A 156 -1.86 -22.79 -13.91
CA ASP A 156 -1.14 -22.69 -12.61
C ASP A 156 0.17 -21.92 -12.71
N ALA A 157 0.98 -22.15 -13.74
CA ALA A 157 2.22 -21.41 -13.96
C ALA A 157 1.97 -19.89 -14.18
N ALA A 158 0.85 -19.52 -14.80
CA ALA A 158 0.55 -18.10 -15.06
C ALA A 158 0.28 -17.31 -13.79
N TYR A 159 -0.28 -17.93 -12.74
CA TYR A 159 -0.48 -17.26 -11.45
C TYR A 159 0.84 -16.89 -10.76
N THR A 160 1.87 -17.75 -10.87
CA THR A 160 3.19 -17.42 -10.31
C THR A 160 3.84 -16.28 -11.07
N VAL A 161 3.80 -16.33 -12.40
CA VAL A 161 4.31 -15.23 -13.25
C VAL A 161 3.56 -13.93 -12.95
N TYR A 162 2.24 -13.99 -12.83
CA TYR A 162 1.40 -12.84 -12.46
C TYR A 162 1.81 -12.24 -11.11
N ALA A 163 2.05 -13.07 -10.09
CA ALA A 163 2.48 -12.59 -8.79
C ALA A 163 3.87 -11.94 -8.84
N ILE A 164 4.81 -12.50 -9.59
CA ILE A 164 6.15 -11.91 -9.77
C ILE A 164 6.05 -10.56 -10.52
N LEU A 165 5.24 -10.48 -11.58
CA LEU A 165 5.00 -9.22 -12.29
C LEU A 165 4.32 -8.19 -11.38
N GLY A 166 3.37 -8.61 -10.54
CA GLY A 166 2.74 -7.77 -9.54
C GLY A 166 3.73 -7.20 -8.54
N LEU A 167 4.65 -8.03 -8.01
CA LEU A 167 5.74 -7.55 -7.15
C LEU A 167 6.62 -6.52 -7.87
N ALA A 168 6.94 -6.71 -9.14
CA ALA A 168 7.74 -5.76 -9.91
C ALA A 168 6.99 -4.42 -10.08
N VAL A 169 5.70 -4.45 -10.41
CA VAL A 169 4.86 -3.24 -10.60
C VAL A 169 4.73 -2.48 -9.27
N PHE A 170 4.32 -3.15 -8.19
CA PHE A 170 4.15 -2.47 -6.89
C PHE A 170 5.47 -2.14 -6.22
N GLY A 171 6.55 -2.86 -6.52
CA GLY A 171 7.90 -2.46 -6.16
C GLY A 171 8.31 -1.15 -6.83
N LEU A 172 7.99 -0.96 -8.11
CA LEU A 172 8.19 0.32 -8.79
C LEU A 172 7.36 1.43 -8.14
N TYR A 173 6.07 1.20 -7.86
CA TYR A 173 5.23 2.19 -7.14
C TYR A 173 5.83 2.53 -5.78
N THR A 174 6.29 1.56 -5.00
CA THR A 174 6.97 1.81 -3.71
C THR A 174 8.16 2.76 -3.88
N VAL A 175 9.03 2.52 -4.87
CA VAL A 175 10.16 3.42 -5.16
C VAL A 175 9.67 4.83 -5.50
N LEU A 176 8.64 4.95 -6.34
CA LEU A 176 8.08 6.23 -6.77
C LEU A 176 7.42 6.99 -5.61
N ASP A 177 6.63 6.32 -4.78
CA ASP A 177 5.90 6.93 -3.68
C ASP A 177 6.85 7.40 -2.57
N PHE A 178 7.89 6.64 -2.25
CA PHE A 178 8.93 7.09 -1.32
C PHE A 178 9.80 8.21 -1.91
N ASN A 179 10.06 8.21 -3.22
CA ASN A 179 10.73 9.32 -3.89
C ASN A 179 9.87 10.59 -3.85
N ARG A 180 8.55 10.46 -4.06
CA ARG A 180 7.60 11.56 -3.92
C ARG A 180 7.49 12.05 -2.47
N LEU A 181 7.45 11.13 -1.49
CA LEU A 181 7.38 11.45 -0.05
C LEU A 181 8.51 12.39 0.37
N ARG A 182 9.72 12.17 -0.14
CA ARG A 182 10.86 13.01 0.16
C ARG A 182 10.68 14.48 -0.26
N ARG A 183 9.89 14.74 -1.32
CA ARG A 183 9.72 16.07 -1.94
C ARG A 183 8.35 16.69 -1.65
N ALA A 184 7.48 15.92 -1.02
CA ALA A 184 6.11 16.32 -0.75
C ALA A 184 6.02 17.37 0.36
N GLY A 185 5.02 18.23 0.28
CA GLY A 185 4.60 19.10 1.38
C GLY A 185 3.65 18.39 2.34
N THR A 186 3.45 18.98 3.52
CA THR A 186 2.62 18.41 4.61
C THR A 186 1.17 18.13 4.20
N GLY A 187 0.61 18.89 3.26
CA GLY A 187 -0.74 18.69 2.73
C GLY A 187 -0.90 17.40 1.91
N GLN A 188 0.20 16.72 1.54
CA GLN A 188 0.16 15.47 0.78
C GLN A 188 0.29 14.21 1.66
N ALA A 189 0.37 14.36 2.98
CA ALA A 189 0.59 13.24 3.89
C ALA A 189 -0.47 12.14 3.76
N ILE A 190 -1.75 12.51 3.69
CA ILE A 190 -2.87 11.55 3.64
C ILE A 190 -2.93 10.80 2.29
N PRO A 191 -2.89 11.47 1.12
CA PRO A 191 -2.82 10.77 -0.17
C PRO A 191 -1.60 9.87 -0.32
N LEU A 192 -0.43 10.29 0.18
CA LEU A 192 0.78 9.46 0.18
C LEU A 192 0.64 8.24 1.07
N ALA A 193 0.05 8.39 2.25
CA ALA A 193 -0.21 7.26 3.13
C ALA A 193 -1.15 6.24 2.49
N ALA A 194 -2.19 6.69 1.78
CA ALA A 194 -3.09 5.80 1.04
C ALA A 194 -2.37 5.04 -0.08
N GLY A 195 -1.50 5.72 -0.86
CA GLY A 195 -0.70 5.08 -1.92
C GLY A 195 0.26 4.03 -1.35
N ILE A 196 1.09 4.41 -0.38
CA ILE A 196 2.05 3.48 0.25
C ILE A 196 1.33 2.30 0.93
N PHE A 197 0.17 2.53 1.57
CA PHE A 197 -0.64 1.44 2.12
C PHE A 197 -1.08 0.45 1.03
N LEU A 198 -1.53 0.95 -0.13
CA LEU A 198 -1.90 0.09 -1.26
C LEU A 198 -0.72 -0.72 -1.79
N ASP A 199 0.46 -0.12 -1.90
CA ASP A 199 1.67 -0.83 -2.30
C ASP A 199 1.98 -1.96 -1.34
N VAL A 200 2.01 -1.67 -0.03
CA VAL A 200 2.26 -2.66 1.04
C VAL A 200 1.26 -3.82 0.97
N LEU A 201 -0.03 -3.50 0.85
CA LEU A 201 -1.08 -4.50 0.79
C LEU A 201 -0.95 -5.41 -0.44
N ASN A 202 -0.75 -4.83 -1.63
CA ASN A 202 -0.64 -5.62 -2.86
C ASN A 202 0.62 -6.47 -2.86
N ILE A 203 1.76 -5.94 -2.41
CA ILE A 203 3.01 -6.71 -2.24
C ILE A 203 2.76 -7.88 -1.27
N PHE A 204 2.08 -7.65 -0.14
CA PHE A 204 1.72 -8.71 0.80
C PHE A 204 0.86 -9.79 0.14
N LEU A 205 -0.17 -9.42 -0.61
CA LEU A 205 -1.04 -10.37 -1.27
C LEU A 205 -0.30 -11.19 -2.34
N PHE A 206 0.64 -10.59 -3.08
CA PHE A 206 1.46 -11.32 -4.05
C PHE A 206 2.45 -12.27 -3.37
N PHE A 207 3.09 -11.88 -2.28
CA PHE A 207 3.91 -12.80 -1.50
C PHE A 207 3.09 -13.92 -0.89
N LEU A 208 1.91 -13.61 -0.37
CA LEU A 208 0.98 -14.61 0.16
C LEU A 208 0.57 -15.61 -0.93
N GLN A 209 0.33 -15.14 -2.15
CA GLN A 209 0.04 -15.99 -3.30
C GLN A 209 1.24 -16.88 -3.69
N ILE A 210 2.48 -16.39 -3.57
CA ILE A 210 3.69 -17.17 -3.90
C ILE A 210 3.93 -18.24 -2.83
N PHE A 211 3.92 -17.88 -1.55
CA PHE A 211 4.25 -18.79 -0.45
C PHE A 211 3.11 -19.77 -0.10
N GLY A 212 1.86 -19.44 -0.36
CA GLY A 212 0.71 -20.28 -0.04
C GLY A 212 0.34 -21.29 -1.13
N ARG A 213 1.23 -21.59 -2.07
CA ARG A 213 1.01 -22.53 -3.19
C ARG A 213 1.60 -23.91 -2.95
N ASP A 214 2.36 -24.07 -1.88
CA ASP A 214 2.88 -25.36 -1.45
C ASP A 214 1.82 -26.06 -0.56
#